data_929c0bfc8ac0696c1dfa78690d2d5f0e
#
_entry.id   929c0bfc8ac0696c1dfa78690d2d5f0e
#
_cell.length_a   1.000
_cell.length_b   1.000
_cell.length_c   1.000
_cell.angle_alpha   90.00
_cell.angle_beta   90.00
_cell.angle_gamma   90.00
#
_symmetry.space_group_name_H-M   'P 1'
#
loop_
_entity.id
_entity.type
_entity.pdbx_description
1 polymer ?
#
loop_
_entity_poly.entity_id
_entity_poly.type
_entity_poly.pdbx_seq_one_letter_code
_entity_poly.pdbx_strand_id
1 'polypeptide(L)'
;MALAALLIFAAVGCTKDTGTQNSTDSSSDPQSETDAPVTTDNVTDAPVTTENVTDAPETTAEPQPGPATPPKSLKVLAIGNSFSTDAMQYLAQISKNLGVEEVVLGNLYIGGCSLDTHYSHARAGDGAYTYYKTTNGTWTNTKNTTMLKGIKDEEWDIITLQQTSKTCGLPASYSNLAALVAYVEANKPASARIVWHMTWAYQQDSTHSSFPNYNKDQMTMYNMIISTTAQCVDTISSISSIIPVGTAIQNARTGFLGDTLTRDGYHLSYNIGRMLAGMTWFASLTGCSVEDLTFNPAPAEITADVMALLKESVASAIANPRAVTESSMKTGDSGQTGTSPSDVTLEPEDFFEADKILAAASNIDLSGYTLFNWERVDNAYWYCTKGSSLVYPASSASTYNQNVCTAELYSRTQIPVGSVIICDSGWQYRPEKWLESKAAASSRPGMVSSGVVVIDEAWWGSNAWCAFNVSSSPKTDISANFANAAAHLRIYVPKS
;
A
#
# COMPACT_ATOMS: atom_id res chain seq x y z
N MET A 1 -1.62 23.73 -55.12
CA MET A 1 -0.30 23.53 -55.73
C MET A 1 0.56 22.74 -54.77
N ALA A 2 0.89 21.57 -55.20
CA ALA A 2 1.70 20.57 -54.54
C ALA A 2 3.17 20.99 -54.40
N LEU A 3 3.84 20.51 -53.35
CA LEU A 3 5.09 19.78 -53.57
C LEU A 3 5.39 18.92 -52.35
N ALA A 4 5.32 17.62 -52.57
CA ALA A 4 5.88 16.58 -51.74
C ALA A 4 7.40 16.49 -51.98
N ALA A 5 8.17 16.23 -50.97
CA ALA A 5 9.51 15.70 -51.13
C ALA A 5 9.74 14.53 -50.12
N LEU A 6 9.70 13.38 -50.73
CA LEU A 6 10.12 12.07 -50.24
C LEU A 6 11.65 11.98 -50.31
N LEU A 7 12.34 11.55 -49.29
CA LEU A 7 13.71 11.03 -49.42
C LEU A 7 13.86 9.76 -48.59
N ILE A 8 14.24 8.74 -49.31
CA ILE A 8 14.43 7.32 -48.96
C ILE A 8 15.95 7.02 -48.88
N PHE A 9 16.31 6.03 -48.08
CA PHE A 9 17.55 5.18 -48.07
C PHE A 9 18.81 5.74 -47.37
N ALA A 10 19.58 4.92 -46.71
CA ALA A 10 20.00 3.55 -46.99
C ALA A 10 20.44 2.80 -45.74
N ALA A 11 20.14 1.50 -45.73
CA ALA A 11 20.76 0.49 -44.87
C ALA A 11 22.11 0.09 -45.47
N VAL A 12 23.12 -0.10 -44.64
CA VAL A 12 24.29 -0.92 -44.97
C VAL A 12 24.55 -1.86 -43.82
N GLY A 13 24.43 -3.13 -44.09
CA GLY A 13 24.81 -4.23 -43.26
C GLY A 13 26.22 -4.74 -43.59
N CYS A 14 26.61 -5.76 -42.90
CA CYS A 14 27.82 -6.62 -43.01
C CYS A 14 28.79 -6.43 -41.84
N THR A 15 29.34 -7.45 -41.20
CA THR A 15 29.39 -8.91 -41.36
C THR A 15 29.95 -9.49 -40.05
N LYS A 16 29.62 -10.75 -39.80
CA LYS A 16 30.22 -11.63 -38.81
C LYS A 16 31.75 -11.74 -38.98
N ASP A 17 32.45 -11.88 -37.88
CA ASP A 17 33.58 -12.85 -37.89
C ASP A 17 33.70 -13.57 -36.56
N THR A 18 33.94 -14.85 -36.70
CA THR A 18 34.10 -15.90 -35.70
C THR A 18 35.55 -16.07 -35.36
N GLY A 19 35.88 -16.26 -34.09
CA GLY A 19 37.23 -16.63 -33.67
C GLY A 19 37.28 -17.31 -32.32
N THR A 20 37.32 -18.62 -32.37
CA THR A 20 37.49 -19.60 -31.28
C THR A 20 38.96 -19.67 -30.83
N GLN A 21 39.21 -19.92 -29.55
CA GLN A 21 40.15 -20.86 -28.91
C GLN A 21 40.59 -20.33 -27.57
N ASN A 22 40.37 -21.01 -26.50
CA ASN A 22 40.81 -22.29 -25.92
C ASN A 22 42.11 -22.19 -25.12
N SER A 23 42.02 -22.71 -23.97
CA SER A 23 42.97 -23.51 -23.16
C SER A 23 43.43 -22.91 -21.83
N THR A 24 42.98 -23.56 -20.77
CA THR A 24 43.76 -24.47 -19.85
C THR A 24 44.66 -23.71 -18.88
N ASP A 25 44.81 -24.00 -17.66
CA ASP A 25 44.65 -25.17 -16.79
C ASP A 25 45.09 -24.80 -15.37
N SER A 26 44.61 -25.59 -14.45
CA SER A 26 45.21 -26.16 -13.26
C SER A 26 45.36 -25.38 -11.94
N SER A 27 44.60 -25.84 -11.02
CA SER A 27 44.99 -26.53 -9.76
C SER A 27 45.74 -25.76 -8.68
N SER A 28 45.25 -25.72 -7.49
CA SER A 28 45.55 -26.66 -6.41
C SER A 28 45.06 -26.18 -5.06
N ASP A 29 44.30 -27.03 -4.41
CA ASP A 29 44.13 -27.12 -2.95
C ASP A 29 45.46 -27.69 -2.35
N PRO A 30 45.82 -27.52 -1.08
CA PRO A 30 45.25 -28.37 -0.04
C PRO A 30 45.13 -27.81 1.40
N GLN A 31 44.10 -28.33 2.08
CA GLN A 31 44.01 -28.73 3.51
C GLN A 31 45.13 -28.38 4.51
N SER A 32 44.71 -28.00 5.74
CA SER A 32 45.06 -28.77 6.95
C SER A 32 44.25 -28.36 8.17
N GLU A 33 43.74 -29.37 8.79
CA GLU A 33 43.14 -29.47 10.12
C GLU A 33 44.10 -29.06 11.24
N THR A 34 43.55 -28.63 12.40
CA THR A 34 44.02 -29.14 13.71
C THR A 34 42.96 -28.94 14.78
N ASP A 35 42.80 -30.01 15.54
CA ASP A 35 41.90 -30.30 16.68
C ASP A 35 42.20 -29.52 17.97
N ALA A 36 41.13 -29.33 18.71
CA ALA A 36 40.78 -29.47 20.17
C ALA A 36 41.87 -29.18 21.25
N PRO A 37 41.50 -29.00 22.54
CA PRO A 37 40.55 -29.80 23.30
C PRO A 37 39.62 -29.08 24.31
N VAL A 38 38.62 -29.84 24.70
CA VAL A 38 37.68 -29.72 25.82
C VAL A 38 38.35 -29.70 27.17
N THR A 39 37.89 -28.88 28.12
CA THR A 39 38.04 -29.13 29.57
C THR A 39 36.70 -28.91 30.26
N THR A 40 36.25 -29.96 30.92
CA THR A 40 35.22 -30.06 31.93
C THR A 40 35.77 -29.62 33.30
N ASP A 41 35.03 -28.85 34.05
CA ASP A 41 35.04 -28.91 35.53
C ASP A 41 33.77 -28.36 36.14
N ASN A 42 33.06 -29.25 36.72
CA ASN A 42 32.49 -29.44 38.04
C ASN A 42 31.62 -28.37 38.72
N VAL A 43 30.45 -28.87 39.00
CA VAL A 43 29.37 -28.50 39.90
C VAL A 43 29.86 -28.30 41.35
N THR A 44 29.34 -27.24 42.01
CA THR A 44 29.13 -27.24 43.47
C THR A 44 27.82 -26.56 43.79
N ASP A 45 26.95 -27.34 44.44
CA ASP A 45 25.71 -26.94 45.12
C ASP A 45 25.96 -25.96 46.26
N ALA A 46 25.06 -24.98 46.44
CA ALA A 46 24.75 -24.36 47.72
C ALA A 46 23.36 -23.69 47.70
N PRO A 47 22.70 -23.44 48.83
CA PRO A 47 21.31 -23.82 49.04
C PRO A 47 20.28 -22.71 48.79
N VAL A 48 19.05 -23.17 48.51
CA VAL A 48 17.82 -22.40 48.35
C VAL A 48 17.46 -21.68 49.66
N THR A 49 17.39 -20.36 49.62
CA THR A 49 16.63 -19.55 50.56
C THR A 49 15.37 -19.02 49.87
N THR A 50 14.24 -19.44 50.39
CA THR A 50 12.91 -18.91 50.06
C THR A 50 12.77 -17.51 50.65
N GLU A 51 12.68 -16.50 49.80
CA GLU A 51 12.14 -15.19 50.16
C GLU A 51 10.90 -14.87 49.36
N ASN A 52 9.89 -14.39 50.08
CA ASN A 52 8.57 -13.98 49.60
C ASN A 52 8.67 -12.95 48.51
N VAL A 53 8.02 -13.22 47.39
CA VAL A 53 7.76 -12.24 46.35
C VAL A 53 6.47 -11.51 46.64
N THR A 54 6.60 -10.28 47.07
CA THR A 54 5.56 -9.27 47.03
C THR A 54 5.78 -8.42 45.81
N ASP A 55 4.68 -8.14 45.15
CA ASP A 55 4.45 -7.09 44.15
C ASP A 55 5.18 -7.21 42.80
N ALA A 56 4.38 -7.60 41.79
CA ALA A 56 4.64 -7.32 40.37
C ALA A 56 4.63 -5.80 40.14
N PRO A 57 5.60 -5.24 39.37
CA PRO A 57 5.52 -3.85 38.99
C PRO A 57 4.35 -3.66 38.02
N GLU A 58 3.45 -2.73 38.33
CA GLU A 58 2.48 -2.19 37.41
C GLU A 58 3.23 -1.73 36.12
N THR A 59 2.91 -2.37 35.01
CA THR A 59 3.33 -1.89 33.71
C THR A 59 2.56 -0.60 33.45
N THR A 60 3.18 0.53 33.76
CA THR A 60 2.70 1.82 33.24
C THR A 60 2.73 1.75 31.73
N ALA A 61 1.56 1.70 31.11
CA ALA A 61 1.40 1.90 29.69
C ALA A 61 2.12 3.21 29.32
N GLU A 62 3.06 3.16 28.37
CA GLU A 62 3.63 4.38 27.82
C GLU A 62 2.47 5.27 27.36
N PRO A 63 2.47 6.57 27.70
CA PRO A 63 1.44 7.47 27.25
C PRO A 63 1.48 7.49 25.73
N GLN A 64 0.35 7.22 25.08
CA GLN A 64 0.22 7.43 23.63
C GLN A 64 0.68 8.86 23.35
N PRO A 65 1.52 9.08 22.33
CA PRO A 65 1.92 10.42 21.95
C PRO A 65 0.66 11.25 21.72
N GLY A 66 0.52 12.36 22.44
CA GLY A 66 -0.57 13.29 22.24
C GLY A 66 -0.63 13.81 20.81
N PRO A 67 -1.70 14.47 20.38
CA PRO A 67 -1.83 14.99 19.02
C PRO A 67 -0.59 15.81 18.67
N ALA A 68 -0.01 15.54 17.49
CA ALA A 68 1.18 16.21 17.03
C ALA A 68 0.93 17.72 16.94
N THR A 69 1.89 18.53 17.40
CA THR A 69 1.83 19.97 17.28
C THR A 69 2.32 20.39 15.89
N PRO A 70 1.64 21.29 15.18
CA PRO A 70 2.08 21.77 13.87
C PRO A 70 3.51 22.30 13.92
N PRO A 71 4.36 22.01 12.92
CA PRO A 71 5.70 22.55 12.85
C PRO A 71 5.65 24.07 12.60
N LYS A 72 6.66 24.80 13.07
CA LYS A 72 6.73 26.24 12.80
C LYS A 72 6.94 26.55 11.32
N SER A 73 7.69 25.71 10.63
CA SER A 73 7.97 25.83 9.19
C SER A 73 7.65 24.51 8.47
N LEU A 74 7.15 24.62 7.24
CA LEU A 74 6.90 23.49 6.34
C LEU A 74 7.38 23.85 4.94
N LYS A 75 8.50 23.25 4.51
CA LYS A 75 9.10 23.45 3.18
C LYS A 75 9.02 22.16 2.37
N VAL A 76 8.20 22.16 1.33
CA VAL A 76 7.90 20.95 0.54
C VAL A 76 8.19 21.19 -0.93
N LEU A 77 9.01 20.32 -1.53
CA LEU A 77 9.22 20.25 -2.98
C LEU A 77 8.52 19.03 -3.56
N ALA A 78 7.64 19.22 -4.52
CA ALA A 78 7.13 18.14 -5.35
C ALA A 78 7.94 18.01 -6.64
N ILE A 79 8.33 16.81 -7.01
CA ILE A 79 8.81 16.43 -8.35
C ILE A 79 7.68 15.63 -8.99
N GLY A 80 6.90 16.29 -9.87
CA GLY A 80 5.64 15.72 -10.31
C GLY A 80 5.07 16.31 -11.59
N ASN A 81 3.76 16.27 -11.65
CA ASN A 81 2.96 16.66 -12.82
C ASN A 81 1.66 17.36 -12.38
N SER A 82 0.61 17.33 -13.18
CA SER A 82 -0.68 17.96 -12.84
C SER A 82 -1.30 17.44 -11.53
N PHE A 83 -1.00 16.20 -11.13
CA PHE A 83 -1.51 15.63 -9.89
C PHE A 83 -0.87 16.26 -8.64
N SER A 84 0.44 16.56 -8.68
CA SER A 84 1.05 17.36 -7.61
C SER A 84 0.51 18.79 -7.59
N THR A 85 0.22 19.37 -8.76
CA THR A 85 -0.42 20.69 -8.84
C THR A 85 -1.80 20.70 -8.17
N ASP A 86 -2.63 19.71 -8.46
CA ASP A 86 -3.95 19.59 -7.85
C ASP A 86 -3.83 19.42 -6.31
N ALA A 87 -2.95 18.54 -5.85
CA ALA A 87 -2.80 18.24 -4.44
C ALA A 87 -2.22 19.41 -3.61
N MET A 88 -1.34 20.20 -4.19
CA MET A 88 -0.69 21.33 -3.49
C MET A 88 -1.49 22.63 -3.55
N GLN A 89 -2.60 22.69 -4.28
CA GLN A 89 -3.32 23.93 -4.55
C GLN A 89 -3.67 24.72 -3.30
N TYR A 90 -4.16 24.07 -2.27
CA TYR A 90 -4.59 24.68 -1.02
C TYR A 90 -3.69 24.36 0.18
N LEU A 91 -2.60 23.62 -0.04
CA LEU A 91 -1.74 23.17 1.05
C LEU A 91 -1.17 24.31 1.89
N ALA A 92 -0.81 25.42 1.26
CA ALA A 92 -0.28 26.58 1.99
C ALA A 92 -1.33 27.20 2.93
N GLN A 93 -2.56 27.37 2.43
CA GLN A 93 -3.66 27.96 3.21
C GLN A 93 -4.11 27.02 4.33
N ILE A 94 -4.21 25.72 4.05
CA ILE A 94 -4.50 24.68 5.04
C ILE A 94 -3.45 24.70 6.15
N SER A 95 -2.17 24.66 5.78
CA SER A 95 -1.06 24.68 6.74
C SER A 95 -1.07 25.91 7.62
N LYS A 96 -1.29 27.09 7.02
CA LYS A 96 -1.39 28.36 7.75
C LYS A 96 -2.58 28.36 8.72
N ASN A 97 -3.74 27.92 8.28
CA ASN A 97 -4.94 27.87 9.11
C ASN A 97 -4.77 26.93 10.31
N LEU A 98 -3.98 25.85 10.13
CA LEU A 98 -3.69 24.87 11.17
C LEU A 98 -2.41 25.19 11.97
N GLY A 99 -1.89 26.41 11.89
CA GLY A 99 -0.88 26.92 12.82
C GLY A 99 0.57 26.86 12.34
N VAL A 100 0.85 26.50 11.08
CA VAL A 100 2.20 26.58 10.52
C VAL A 100 2.55 28.04 10.22
N GLU A 101 3.64 28.55 10.79
CA GLU A 101 4.02 29.98 10.67
C GLU A 101 4.67 30.31 9.33
N GLU A 102 5.50 29.42 8.79
CA GLU A 102 6.18 29.57 7.51
C GLU A 102 5.87 28.40 6.58
N VAL A 103 5.39 28.70 5.36
CA VAL A 103 5.11 27.67 4.35
C VAL A 103 5.79 28.03 3.04
N VAL A 104 6.69 27.17 2.58
CA VAL A 104 7.33 27.27 1.27
C VAL A 104 7.04 26.01 0.47
N LEU A 105 6.39 26.16 -0.67
CA LEU A 105 6.08 25.03 -1.54
C LEU A 105 6.74 25.22 -2.90
N GLY A 106 7.36 24.16 -3.40
CA GLY A 106 7.90 24.06 -4.75
C GLY A 106 7.26 22.94 -5.53
N ASN A 107 7.08 23.08 -6.85
CA ASN A 107 6.63 22.02 -7.72
C ASN A 107 7.46 22.05 -9.02
N LEU A 108 8.35 21.09 -9.19
CA LEU A 108 9.06 20.82 -10.43
C LEU A 108 8.12 20.07 -11.38
N TYR A 109 7.45 20.82 -12.22
CA TYR A 109 6.32 20.38 -13.03
C TYR A 109 6.70 20.09 -14.48
N ILE A 110 6.30 18.92 -14.97
CA ILE A 110 6.16 18.58 -16.37
C ILE A 110 4.83 17.88 -16.56
N GLY A 111 4.00 18.32 -17.51
CA GLY A 111 2.66 17.73 -17.74
C GLY A 111 2.72 16.23 -18.05
N GLY A 112 2.02 15.41 -17.26
CA GLY A 112 1.95 13.95 -17.44
C GLY A 112 3.28 13.21 -17.33
N CYS A 113 4.29 13.81 -16.69
CA CYS A 113 5.65 13.27 -16.56
C CYS A 113 5.66 11.94 -15.80
N SER A 114 6.38 10.96 -16.34
CA SER A 114 6.64 9.68 -15.72
C SER A 114 7.95 9.67 -14.93
N LEU A 115 8.16 8.67 -14.06
CA LEU A 115 9.42 8.46 -13.36
C LEU A 115 10.61 8.36 -14.32
N ASP A 116 10.44 7.65 -15.43
CA ASP A 116 11.50 7.50 -16.44
C ASP A 116 11.86 8.86 -17.08
N THR A 117 10.86 9.69 -17.33
CA THR A 117 11.06 11.03 -17.90
C THR A 117 11.76 11.93 -16.87
N HIS A 118 11.32 11.91 -15.61
CA HIS A 118 11.98 12.63 -14.52
C HIS A 118 13.45 12.21 -14.40
N TYR A 119 13.72 10.90 -14.40
CA TYR A 119 15.09 10.39 -14.30
C TYR A 119 15.96 10.78 -15.51
N SER A 120 15.39 10.75 -16.71
CA SER A 120 16.10 11.18 -17.93
C SER A 120 16.52 12.64 -17.86
N HIS A 121 15.63 13.54 -17.42
CA HIS A 121 15.94 14.97 -17.25
C HIS A 121 16.91 15.21 -16.09
N ALA A 122 16.82 14.45 -14.99
CA ALA A 122 17.77 14.52 -13.90
C ALA A 122 19.20 14.21 -14.39
N ARG A 123 19.36 13.16 -15.20
CA ARG A 123 20.65 12.76 -15.78
C ARG A 123 21.17 13.74 -16.83
N ALA A 124 20.29 14.28 -17.66
CA ALA A 124 20.66 15.24 -18.70
C ALA A 124 21.05 16.61 -18.09
N GLY A 125 20.54 16.93 -16.92
CA GLY A 125 20.72 18.24 -16.29
C GLY A 125 20.10 19.38 -17.10
N ASP A 126 19.08 19.09 -17.90
CA ASP A 126 18.42 20.06 -18.77
C ASP A 126 17.30 20.83 -18.09
N GLY A 127 16.95 21.97 -18.65
CA GLY A 127 15.93 22.89 -18.15
C GLY A 127 14.52 22.48 -18.55
N ALA A 128 14.10 21.24 -18.29
CA ALA A 128 12.81 20.70 -18.76
C ALA A 128 11.61 21.18 -17.93
N TYR A 129 11.83 21.65 -16.72
CA TYR A 129 10.73 21.93 -15.76
C TYR A 129 10.21 23.35 -15.86
N THR A 130 8.90 23.50 -15.69
CA THR A 130 8.31 24.71 -15.14
C THR A 130 8.31 24.57 -13.62
N TYR A 131 9.11 25.38 -12.95
CA TYR A 131 9.22 25.36 -11.50
C TYR A 131 8.25 26.37 -10.90
N TYR A 132 7.18 25.87 -10.28
CA TYR A 132 6.26 26.68 -9.51
C TYR A 132 6.76 26.79 -8.08
N LYS A 133 6.71 27.99 -7.50
CA LYS A 133 7.09 28.23 -6.11
C LYS A 133 6.10 29.18 -5.45
N THR A 134 5.78 28.92 -4.20
CA THR A 134 5.02 29.84 -3.37
C THR A 134 5.67 29.98 -2.00
N THR A 135 5.60 31.19 -1.48
CA THR A 135 5.85 31.49 -0.08
C THR A 135 4.56 32.03 0.50
N ASN A 136 3.93 31.23 1.38
CA ASN A 136 2.68 31.59 2.03
C ASN A 136 1.44 31.78 1.10
N GLY A 137 1.40 31.11 -0.04
CA GLY A 137 0.18 30.93 -0.83
C GLY A 137 0.12 31.65 -2.18
N THR A 138 1.02 32.60 -2.46
CA THR A 138 1.07 33.24 -3.78
C THR A 138 2.06 32.53 -4.69
N TRP A 139 1.55 31.90 -5.77
CA TRP A 139 2.36 31.13 -6.69
C TRP A 139 3.04 31.98 -7.76
N THR A 140 4.32 31.73 -7.97
CA THR A 140 5.13 32.21 -9.10
C THR A 140 5.64 31.03 -9.90
N ASN A 141 6.17 31.28 -11.12
CA ASN A 141 6.79 30.19 -11.89
C ASN A 141 8.05 30.67 -12.61
N THR A 142 8.97 29.71 -12.80
CA THR A 142 10.20 29.89 -13.59
C THR A 142 10.30 28.74 -14.58
N LYS A 143 10.33 29.04 -15.86
CA LYS A 143 10.52 28.04 -16.92
C LYS A 143 11.98 27.66 -17.06
N ASN A 144 12.23 26.58 -17.77
CA ASN A 144 13.58 26.07 -18.10
C ASN A 144 14.43 25.84 -16.85
N THR A 145 13.81 25.34 -15.79
CA THR A 145 14.49 24.98 -14.55
C THR A 145 14.95 23.54 -14.60
N THR A 146 16.18 23.26 -14.13
CA THR A 146 16.68 21.90 -13.97
C THR A 146 16.16 21.28 -12.67
N MET A 147 16.09 19.96 -12.57
CA MET A 147 15.75 19.30 -11.31
C MET A 147 16.70 19.68 -10.18
N LEU A 148 18.01 19.70 -10.46
CA LEU A 148 19.03 20.08 -9.49
C LEU A 148 18.80 21.48 -8.93
N LYS A 149 18.47 22.46 -9.80
CA LYS A 149 18.20 23.83 -9.37
C LYS A 149 17.01 23.89 -8.40
N GLY A 150 15.92 23.18 -8.69
CA GLY A 150 14.77 23.13 -7.79
C GLY A 150 15.07 22.46 -6.45
N ILE A 151 15.85 21.35 -6.47
CA ILE A 151 16.27 20.67 -5.23
C ILE A 151 17.16 21.57 -4.36
N LYS A 152 18.00 22.40 -4.97
CA LYS A 152 18.93 23.32 -4.26
C LYS A 152 18.37 24.69 -3.94
N ASP A 153 17.13 24.98 -4.29
CA ASP A 153 16.54 26.32 -4.17
C ASP A 153 16.16 26.69 -2.73
N GLU A 154 15.90 25.70 -1.89
CA GLU A 154 15.56 25.88 -0.47
C GLU A 154 16.19 24.78 0.38
N GLU A 155 16.23 25.01 1.70
CA GLU A 155 16.43 23.96 2.69
C GLU A 155 15.10 23.21 2.88
N TRP A 156 14.76 22.34 1.92
CA TRP A 156 13.53 21.58 1.93
C TRP A 156 13.46 20.64 3.14
N ASP A 157 12.31 20.56 3.80
CA ASP A 157 12.03 19.55 4.82
C ASP A 157 11.62 18.22 4.17
N ILE A 158 10.90 18.31 3.03
CA ILE A 158 10.30 17.18 2.37
C ILE A 158 10.42 17.33 0.85
N ILE A 159 10.81 16.23 0.17
CA ILE A 159 10.74 16.12 -1.29
C ILE A 159 9.80 14.98 -1.62
N THR A 160 8.77 15.25 -2.44
CA THR A 160 7.83 14.20 -2.85
C THR A 160 8.09 13.74 -4.27
N LEU A 161 7.88 12.44 -4.49
CA LEU A 161 7.89 11.79 -5.79
C LEU A 161 6.54 11.12 -6.03
N GLN A 162 6.17 10.98 -7.29
CA GLN A 162 4.96 10.29 -7.74
C GLN A 162 5.14 9.69 -9.13
N GLN A 163 4.30 8.73 -9.49
CA GLN A 163 4.20 8.26 -10.88
C GLN A 163 3.09 9.02 -11.62
N THR A 164 3.17 9.07 -12.95
CA THR A 164 2.06 9.54 -13.78
C THR A 164 0.84 8.62 -13.64
N SER A 165 -0.35 9.20 -13.66
CA SER A 165 -1.62 8.45 -13.57
C SER A 165 -1.79 7.38 -14.65
N LYS A 166 -1.13 7.57 -15.79
CA LYS A 166 -1.17 6.61 -16.93
C LYS A 166 -0.67 5.23 -16.54
N THR A 167 0.30 5.16 -15.63
CA THR A 167 1.04 3.93 -15.29
C THR A 167 1.27 3.76 -13.80
N CYS A 168 0.58 4.53 -12.94
CA CYS A 168 0.80 4.49 -11.49
C CYS A 168 0.48 3.14 -10.82
N GLY A 169 -0.33 2.30 -11.46
CA GLY A 169 -0.60 0.93 -11.03
C GLY A 169 0.15 -0.15 -11.81
N LEU A 170 1.17 0.22 -12.62
CA LEU A 170 1.92 -0.72 -13.46
C LEU A 170 3.37 -0.87 -12.97
N PRO A 171 3.74 -1.97 -12.28
CA PRO A 171 5.07 -2.16 -11.68
C PRO A 171 6.23 -1.97 -12.66
N ALA A 172 6.07 -2.41 -13.91
CA ALA A 172 7.10 -2.28 -14.94
C ALA A 172 7.52 -0.82 -15.21
N SER A 173 6.65 0.15 -14.91
CA SER A 173 6.94 1.59 -15.10
C SER A 173 7.75 2.22 -13.95
N TYR A 174 8.17 1.43 -12.97
CA TYR A 174 8.93 1.88 -11.81
C TYR A 174 10.42 1.52 -11.88
N SER A 175 10.89 0.97 -13.01
CA SER A 175 12.26 0.49 -13.18
C SER A 175 13.35 1.53 -12.85
N ASN A 176 13.07 2.81 -13.07
CA ASN A 176 13.99 3.91 -12.78
C ASN A 176 13.73 4.62 -11.44
N LEU A 177 12.75 4.15 -10.63
CA LEU A 177 12.44 4.81 -9.36
C LEU A 177 13.62 4.82 -8.40
N ALA A 178 14.29 3.70 -8.20
CA ALA A 178 15.45 3.62 -7.29
C ALA A 178 16.58 4.55 -7.73
N ALA A 179 16.83 4.66 -9.03
CA ALA A 179 17.85 5.55 -9.58
C ALA A 179 17.47 7.04 -9.43
N LEU A 180 16.19 7.38 -9.61
CA LEU A 180 15.71 8.75 -9.37
C LEU A 180 15.79 9.10 -7.88
N VAL A 181 15.41 8.20 -6.99
CA VAL A 181 15.55 8.38 -5.53
C VAL A 181 17.01 8.59 -5.16
N ALA A 182 17.93 7.79 -5.68
CA ALA A 182 19.36 7.96 -5.42
C ALA A 182 19.88 9.32 -5.91
N TYR A 183 19.39 9.83 -7.04
CA TYR A 183 19.72 11.16 -7.52
C TYR A 183 19.20 12.24 -6.55
N VAL A 184 17.97 12.14 -6.07
CA VAL A 184 17.40 13.08 -5.11
C VAL A 184 18.15 13.02 -3.79
N GLU A 185 18.45 11.83 -3.26
CA GLU A 185 19.23 11.63 -2.02
C GLU A 185 20.61 12.30 -2.08
N ALA A 186 21.29 12.15 -3.21
CA ALA A 186 22.63 12.75 -3.40
C ALA A 186 22.62 14.28 -3.46
N ASN A 187 21.45 14.89 -3.71
CA ASN A 187 21.37 16.33 -3.97
C ASN A 187 20.46 17.08 -2.99
N LYS A 188 19.59 16.41 -2.23
CA LYS A 188 18.69 17.05 -1.26
C LYS A 188 19.43 17.65 -0.05
N PRO A 189 18.84 18.57 0.73
CA PRO A 189 19.32 18.88 2.07
C PRO A 189 19.43 17.62 2.93
N ALA A 190 20.46 17.53 3.77
CA ALA A 190 20.73 16.33 4.56
C ALA A 190 19.56 15.94 5.48
N SER A 191 18.83 16.92 6.01
CA SER A 191 17.66 16.76 6.88
C SER A 191 16.38 16.42 6.11
N ALA A 192 16.33 16.66 4.80
CA ALA A 192 15.12 16.45 4.03
C ALA A 192 14.80 14.96 3.92
N ARG A 193 13.52 14.61 4.05
CA ARG A 193 13.01 13.25 3.81
C ARG A 193 12.33 13.15 2.45
N ILE A 194 12.42 11.98 1.83
CA ILE A 194 11.69 11.67 0.59
C ILE A 194 10.39 10.98 0.97
N VAL A 195 9.28 11.42 0.37
CA VAL A 195 7.93 10.91 0.62
C VAL A 195 7.27 10.56 -0.71
N TRP A 196 6.54 9.47 -0.76
CA TRP A 196 5.80 9.04 -1.94
C TRP A 196 4.39 9.61 -1.95
N HIS A 197 4.03 10.36 -2.99
CA HIS A 197 2.66 10.77 -3.24
C HIS A 197 1.92 9.65 -3.97
N MET A 198 1.14 8.86 -3.23
CA MET A 198 0.27 7.84 -3.79
C MET A 198 -0.96 8.49 -4.40
N THR A 199 -0.99 8.56 -5.72
CA THR A 199 -2.03 9.24 -6.49
C THR A 199 -3.34 8.40 -6.54
N TRP A 200 -4.38 8.96 -7.14
CA TRP A 200 -5.74 8.43 -7.14
C TRP A 200 -6.12 7.73 -8.44
N ALA A 201 -7.09 6.82 -8.35
CA ALA A 201 -7.72 6.20 -9.50
C ALA A 201 -8.62 7.18 -10.26
N TYR A 202 -8.75 6.96 -11.57
CA TYR A 202 -9.67 7.70 -12.42
C TYR A 202 -11.13 7.55 -11.96
N GLN A 203 -12.00 8.45 -12.38
CA GLN A 203 -13.43 8.33 -12.23
C GLN A 203 -13.94 7.12 -13.03
N GLN A 204 -14.99 6.46 -12.56
CA GLN A 204 -15.46 5.20 -13.18
C GLN A 204 -15.87 5.35 -14.66
N ASP A 205 -16.40 6.51 -15.02
CA ASP A 205 -16.79 6.83 -16.39
C ASP A 205 -15.70 7.57 -17.19
N SER A 206 -14.47 7.61 -16.69
CA SER A 206 -13.37 8.32 -17.35
C SER A 206 -13.12 7.82 -18.78
N THR A 207 -13.00 8.76 -19.70
CA THR A 207 -12.64 8.51 -21.10
C THR A 207 -11.12 8.61 -21.36
N HIS A 208 -10.30 8.70 -20.30
CA HIS A 208 -8.85 8.81 -20.45
C HIS A 208 -8.27 7.61 -21.20
N SER A 209 -7.44 7.88 -22.20
CA SER A 209 -6.88 6.87 -23.13
C SER A 209 -6.04 5.77 -22.46
N SER A 210 -5.56 5.98 -21.23
CA SER A 210 -4.83 4.98 -20.44
C SER A 210 -5.72 4.21 -19.47
N PHE A 211 -7.01 4.51 -19.35
CA PHE A 211 -7.91 3.78 -18.46
C PHE A 211 -8.08 2.29 -18.84
N PRO A 212 -8.00 1.90 -20.14
CA PRO A 212 -7.92 0.48 -20.50
C PRO A 212 -6.78 -0.31 -19.87
N ASN A 213 -5.68 0.32 -19.43
CA ASN A 213 -4.61 -0.34 -18.68
C ASN A 213 -5.09 -0.90 -17.32
N TYR A 214 -6.24 -0.44 -16.86
CA TYR A 214 -6.90 -0.78 -15.61
C TYR A 214 -8.30 -1.37 -15.86
N ASN A 215 -8.49 -2.03 -17.00
CA ASN A 215 -9.77 -2.62 -17.43
C ASN A 215 -10.95 -1.62 -17.51
N LYS A 216 -10.69 -0.31 -17.52
CA LYS A 216 -11.69 0.75 -17.38
C LYS A 216 -12.51 0.63 -16.09
N ASP A 217 -11.86 0.15 -15.05
CA ASP A 217 -12.49 -0.03 -13.73
C ASP A 217 -11.70 0.72 -12.66
N GLN A 218 -12.40 1.53 -11.90
CA GLN A 218 -11.84 2.43 -10.89
C GLN A 218 -11.20 1.66 -9.74
N MET A 219 -11.88 0.62 -9.25
CA MET A 219 -11.36 -0.16 -8.12
C MET A 219 -10.16 -1.01 -8.54
N THR A 220 -10.18 -1.55 -9.76
CA THR A 220 -9.00 -2.20 -10.34
C THR A 220 -7.81 -1.25 -10.37
N MET A 221 -8.01 -0.02 -10.87
CA MET A 221 -6.94 0.98 -10.88
C MET A 221 -6.43 1.29 -9.47
N TYR A 222 -7.34 1.51 -8.51
CA TYR A 222 -6.97 1.76 -7.12
C TYR A 222 -6.16 0.60 -6.53
N ASN A 223 -6.63 -0.62 -6.66
CA ASN A 223 -5.96 -1.81 -6.12
C ASN A 223 -4.59 -2.02 -6.77
N MET A 224 -4.46 -1.75 -8.07
CA MET A 224 -3.17 -1.80 -8.77
C MET A 224 -2.21 -0.71 -8.28
N ILE A 225 -2.69 0.50 -7.95
CA ILE A 225 -1.87 1.55 -7.34
C ILE A 225 -1.34 1.10 -5.97
N ILE A 226 -2.22 0.54 -5.14
CA ILE A 226 -1.85 0.01 -3.81
C ILE A 226 -0.79 -1.08 -3.93
N SER A 227 -1.05 -2.10 -4.75
CA SER A 227 -0.14 -3.24 -4.90
C SER A 227 1.21 -2.83 -5.51
N THR A 228 1.19 -1.92 -6.49
CA THR A 228 2.43 -1.38 -7.10
C THR A 228 3.23 -0.54 -6.10
N THR A 229 2.55 0.25 -5.27
CA THR A 229 3.22 1.00 -4.19
C THR A 229 3.90 0.04 -3.22
N ALA A 230 3.24 -1.02 -2.79
CA ALA A 230 3.83 -2.04 -1.92
C ALA A 230 5.01 -2.76 -2.59
N GLN A 231 4.88 -3.09 -3.86
CA GLN A 231 5.90 -3.85 -4.61
C GLN A 231 7.15 -3.02 -4.97
N CYS A 232 6.96 -1.75 -5.33
CA CYS A 232 8.03 -0.95 -5.94
C CYS A 232 8.52 0.19 -5.05
N VAL A 233 7.66 0.77 -4.20
CA VAL A 233 8.01 1.94 -3.38
C VAL A 233 8.48 1.53 -2.00
N ASP A 234 7.78 0.62 -1.32
CA ASP A 234 8.11 0.20 0.05
C ASP A 234 9.44 -0.56 0.13
N THR A 235 9.94 -1.06 -0.99
CA THR A 235 11.25 -1.72 -1.07
C THR A 235 12.41 -0.72 -1.04
N ILE A 236 12.14 0.58 -1.15
CA ILE A 236 13.16 1.65 -1.18
C ILE A 236 13.19 2.35 0.17
N SER A 237 14.14 1.98 1.02
CA SER A 237 14.26 2.47 2.40
C SER A 237 14.45 3.99 2.53
N SER A 238 14.92 4.67 1.49
CA SER A 238 15.03 6.12 1.46
C SER A 238 13.67 6.84 1.34
N ILE A 239 12.62 6.16 0.93
CA ILE A 239 11.27 6.71 0.94
C ILE A 239 10.69 6.47 2.32
N SER A 240 10.54 7.53 3.11
CA SER A 240 10.23 7.44 4.54
C SER A 240 8.76 7.15 4.83
N SER A 241 7.84 7.54 3.93
CA SER A 241 6.39 7.39 4.12
C SER A 241 5.63 7.63 2.81
N ILE A 242 4.33 7.36 2.82
CA ILE A 242 3.41 7.65 1.72
C ILE A 242 2.42 8.75 2.10
N ILE A 243 1.93 9.49 1.10
CA ILE A 243 0.79 10.39 1.23
C ILE A 243 -0.39 9.69 0.55
N PRO A 244 -1.39 9.18 1.28
CA PRO A 244 -2.40 8.28 0.74
C PRO A 244 -3.59 9.03 0.09
N VAL A 245 -3.31 9.97 -0.83
CA VAL A 245 -4.37 10.74 -1.49
C VAL A 245 -5.33 9.84 -2.25
N GLY A 246 -4.81 8.80 -2.91
CA GLY A 246 -5.66 7.84 -3.62
C GLY A 246 -6.67 7.16 -2.69
N THR A 247 -6.26 6.82 -1.48
CA THR A 247 -7.14 6.22 -0.47
C THR A 247 -8.14 7.24 0.08
N ALA A 248 -7.71 8.47 0.39
CA ALA A 248 -8.62 9.51 0.85
C ALA A 248 -9.72 9.83 -0.19
N ILE A 249 -9.35 9.90 -1.47
CA ILE A 249 -10.30 10.08 -2.58
C ILE A 249 -11.26 8.88 -2.65
N GLN A 250 -10.75 7.66 -2.51
CA GLN A 250 -11.59 6.46 -2.59
C GLN A 250 -12.54 6.37 -1.38
N ASN A 251 -12.08 6.74 -0.17
CA ASN A 251 -12.94 6.84 1.01
C ASN A 251 -14.09 7.84 0.80
N ALA A 252 -13.79 9.06 0.32
CA ALA A 252 -14.80 10.08 0.06
C ALA A 252 -15.83 9.66 -1.00
N ARG A 253 -15.43 8.87 -2.00
CA ARG A 253 -16.32 8.30 -3.02
C ARG A 253 -17.38 7.36 -2.42
N THR A 254 -17.11 6.76 -1.29
CA THR A 254 -18.08 5.89 -0.58
C THR A 254 -19.15 6.68 0.16
N GLY A 255 -18.94 7.97 0.39
CA GLY A 255 -19.91 8.87 1.03
C GLY A 255 -20.93 9.45 0.04
N PHE A 256 -21.73 10.41 0.52
CA PHE A 256 -22.81 11.02 -0.27
C PHE A 256 -22.35 11.80 -1.50
N LEU A 257 -21.06 12.18 -1.60
CA LEU A 257 -20.51 12.82 -2.80
C LEU A 257 -20.39 11.84 -3.98
N GLY A 258 -20.25 10.54 -3.69
CA GLY A 258 -20.05 9.54 -4.74
C GLY A 258 -18.81 9.87 -5.59
N ASP A 259 -18.85 9.47 -6.85
CA ASP A 259 -17.72 9.59 -7.78
C ASP A 259 -17.70 10.93 -8.54
N THR A 260 -17.72 12.05 -7.81
CA THR A 260 -17.79 13.43 -8.36
C THR A 260 -16.54 14.28 -8.08
N LEU A 261 -15.47 13.65 -7.59
CA LEU A 261 -14.29 14.36 -7.10
C LEU A 261 -13.30 14.81 -8.18
N THR A 262 -13.60 14.52 -9.47
CA THR A 262 -12.77 14.93 -10.60
C THR A 262 -13.53 15.87 -11.53
N ARG A 263 -12.80 16.71 -12.31
CA ARG A 263 -13.38 17.67 -13.25
C ARG A 263 -13.44 17.17 -14.71
N ASP A 264 -12.63 16.15 -15.02
CA ASP A 264 -12.45 15.62 -16.38
C ASP A 264 -12.23 14.10 -16.39
N GLY A 265 -12.66 13.43 -15.31
CA GLY A 265 -12.53 12.00 -15.12
C GLY A 265 -11.18 11.55 -14.53
N TYR A 266 -10.20 12.46 -14.31
CA TYR A 266 -8.91 12.10 -13.72
C TYR A 266 -8.19 13.22 -12.94
N HIS A 267 -8.31 14.49 -13.32
CA HIS A 267 -7.85 15.60 -12.50
C HIS A 267 -8.88 15.94 -11.43
N LEU A 268 -8.44 16.31 -10.24
CA LEU A 268 -9.34 16.65 -9.14
C LEU A 268 -10.21 17.86 -9.45
N SER A 269 -11.44 17.85 -8.96
CA SER A 269 -12.32 19.03 -8.99
C SER A 269 -11.63 20.21 -8.30
N TYR A 270 -11.88 21.42 -8.82
CA TYR A 270 -11.11 22.60 -8.41
C TYR A 270 -11.22 22.92 -6.93
N ASN A 271 -12.37 22.66 -6.32
CA ASN A 271 -12.62 22.98 -4.92
C ASN A 271 -12.57 21.73 -4.03
N ILE A 272 -13.53 20.82 -4.15
CA ILE A 272 -13.69 19.68 -3.24
C ILE A 272 -12.52 18.68 -3.33
N GLY A 273 -12.19 18.22 -4.54
CA GLY A 273 -11.13 17.23 -4.73
C GLY A 273 -9.74 17.76 -4.35
N ARG A 274 -9.43 19.01 -4.74
CA ARG A 274 -8.16 19.67 -4.36
C ARG A 274 -8.06 19.94 -2.86
N MET A 275 -9.19 20.27 -2.22
CA MET A 275 -9.25 20.48 -0.77
C MET A 275 -8.94 19.15 -0.04
N LEU A 276 -9.58 18.06 -0.43
CA LEU A 276 -9.33 16.72 0.13
C LEU A 276 -7.85 16.31 0.00
N ALA A 277 -7.28 16.49 -1.19
CA ALA A 277 -5.86 16.15 -1.43
C ALA A 277 -4.91 17.02 -0.58
N GLY A 278 -5.16 18.34 -0.49
CA GLY A 278 -4.36 19.25 0.33
C GLY A 278 -4.42 18.92 1.82
N MET A 279 -5.61 18.56 2.34
CA MET A 279 -5.79 18.08 3.71
C MET A 279 -5.03 16.78 3.97
N THR A 280 -5.09 15.84 3.03
CA THR A 280 -4.35 14.57 3.12
C THR A 280 -2.84 14.80 3.12
N TRP A 281 -2.34 15.72 2.29
CA TRP A 281 -0.93 16.13 2.30
C TRP A 281 -0.55 16.71 3.64
N PHE A 282 -1.30 17.69 4.16
CA PHE A 282 -1.00 18.30 5.46
C PHE A 282 -0.92 17.24 6.56
N ALA A 283 -1.94 16.40 6.71
CA ALA A 283 -1.99 15.37 7.74
C ALA A 283 -0.82 14.38 7.62
N SER A 284 -0.51 13.91 6.40
CA SER A 284 0.60 12.95 6.17
C SER A 284 1.98 13.56 6.42
N LEU A 285 2.18 14.82 6.06
CA LEU A 285 3.48 15.47 6.14
C LEU A 285 3.82 15.96 7.54
N THR A 286 2.80 16.34 8.33
CA THR A 286 2.98 16.92 9.66
C THR A 286 2.63 15.95 10.80
N GLY A 287 1.85 14.92 10.54
CA GLY A 287 1.24 14.05 11.56
C GLY A 287 0.11 14.72 12.35
N CYS A 288 -0.32 15.92 11.95
CA CYS A 288 -1.36 16.69 12.65
C CYS A 288 -2.75 16.36 12.10
N SER A 289 -3.76 16.45 12.98
CA SER A 289 -5.17 16.34 12.60
C SER A 289 -5.60 17.55 11.75
N VAL A 290 -6.62 17.32 10.91
CA VAL A 290 -7.32 18.37 10.15
C VAL A 290 -8.66 18.77 10.77
N GLU A 291 -8.99 18.25 11.96
CA GLU A 291 -10.28 18.50 12.60
C GLU A 291 -10.53 19.98 12.88
N ASP A 292 -9.52 20.73 13.30
CA ASP A 292 -9.63 22.16 13.60
C ASP A 292 -9.54 23.05 12.37
N LEU A 293 -9.49 22.46 11.15
CA LEU A 293 -9.44 23.22 9.91
C LEU A 293 -10.73 24.02 9.69
N THR A 294 -10.57 25.34 9.58
CA THR A 294 -11.66 26.29 9.29
C THR A 294 -11.52 26.95 7.91
N PHE A 295 -10.35 26.86 7.27
CA PHE A 295 -10.16 27.36 5.91
C PHE A 295 -11.09 26.61 4.93
N ASN A 296 -11.82 27.40 4.14
CA ASN A 296 -12.73 26.90 3.12
C ASN A 296 -12.65 27.79 1.87
N PRO A 297 -12.09 27.30 0.74
CA PRO A 297 -11.92 28.11 -0.46
C PRO A 297 -13.22 28.37 -1.24
N ALA A 298 -14.28 27.57 -0.99
CA ALA A 298 -15.53 27.61 -1.74
C ALA A 298 -16.71 27.22 -0.86
N PRO A 299 -17.17 28.09 0.06
CA PRO A 299 -18.24 27.76 1.03
C PRO A 299 -19.57 27.35 0.40
N ALA A 300 -19.83 27.75 -0.84
CA ALA A 300 -21.04 27.33 -1.58
C ALA A 300 -21.00 25.87 -2.03
N GLU A 301 -19.80 25.31 -2.27
CA GLU A 301 -19.60 23.92 -2.71
C GLU A 301 -19.15 23.03 -1.55
N ILE A 302 -18.26 23.53 -0.70
CA ILE A 302 -17.76 22.83 0.49
C ILE A 302 -18.61 23.26 1.68
N THR A 303 -19.82 22.71 1.77
CA THR A 303 -20.71 22.91 2.91
C THR A 303 -20.13 22.29 4.19
N ALA A 304 -20.77 22.48 5.32
CA ALA A 304 -20.35 21.87 6.60
C ALA A 304 -20.31 20.33 6.48
N ASP A 305 -21.31 19.72 5.83
CA ASP A 305 -21.39 18.27 5.65
C ASP A 305 -20.30 17.78 4.69
N VAL A 306 -20.05 18.49 3.59
CA VAL A 306 -18.92 18.17 2.70
C VAL A 306 -17.61 18.25 3.45
N MET A 307 -17.37 19.31 4.24
CA MET A 307 -16.15 19.45 5.03
C MET A 307 -15.99 18.30 6.04
N ALA A 308 -17.08 17.88 6.69
CA ALA A 308 -17.07 16.76 7.62
C ALA A 308 -16.70 15.44 6.90
N LEU A 309 -17.28 15.17 5.73
CA LEU A 309 -16.93 14.01 4.90
C LEU A 309 -15.45 14.04 4.48
N LEU A 310 -14.91 15.21 4.10
CA LEU A 310 -13.52 15.33 3.74
C LEU A 310 -12.58 15.03 4.93
N LYS A 311 -12.90 15.57 6.13
CA LYS A 311 -12.16 15.31 7.37
C LYS A 311 -12.17 13.83 7.74
N GLU A 312 -13.35 13.19 7.73
CA GLU A 312 -13.51 11.74 7.95
C GLU A 312 -12.63 10.93 6.96
N SER A 313 -12.70 11.28 5.67
CA SER A 313 -11.98 10.57 4.62
C SER A 313 -10.47 10.68 4.78
N VAL A 314 -9.96 11.85 5.21
CA VAL A 314 -8.55 12.06 5.53
C VAL A 314 -8.14 11.24 6.74
N ALA A 315 -8.87 11.36 7.86
CA ALA A 315 -8.56 10.64 9.10
C ALA A 315 -8.50 9.12 8.84
N SER A 316 -9.48 8.58 8.12
CA SER A 316 -9.53 7.17 7.74
C SER A 316 -8.37 6.76 6.82
N ALA A 317 -7.98 7.60 5.86
CA ALA A 317 -6.85 7.31 4.97
C ALA A 317 -5.49 7.38 5.68
N ILE A 318 -5.33 8.24 6.69
CA ILE A 318 -4.13 8.29 7.53
C ILE A 318 -4.04 7.03 8.40
N ALA A 319 -5.17 6.59 8.96
CA ALA A 319 -5.23 5.37 9.78
C ALA A 319 -5.03 4.09 8.94
N ASN A 320 -5.62 4.05 7.74
CA ASN A 320 -5.61 2.89 6.84
C ASN A 320 -5.14 3.30 5.43
N PRO A 321 -3.85 3.59 5.23
CA PRO A 321 -3.38 4.26 4.01
C PRO A 321 -3.49 3.41 2.72
N ARG A 322 -3.80 2.11 2.83
CA ARG A 322 -3.86 1.17 1.71
C ARG A 322 -5.17 0.41 1.60
N ALA A 323 -6.16 0.80 2.38
CA ALA A 323 -7.48 0.17 2.34
C ALA A 323 -8.57 1.24 2.31
N VAL A 324 -9.60 1.00 1.52
CA VAL A 324 -10.79 1.84 1.54
C VAL A 324 -11.49 1.68 2.89
N THR A 325 -11.79 2.79 3.53
CA THR A 325 -12.67 2.85 4.68
C THR A 325 -13.96 3.52 4.22
N GLU A 326 -15.06 2.83 4.32
CA GLU A 326 -16.35 3.40 3.94
C GLU A 326 -16.72 4.59 4.84
N SER A 327 -17.22 5.63 4.21
CA SER A 327 -17.70 6.81 4.94
C SER A 327 -18.98 6.47 5.72
N SER A 328 -19.09 7.03 6.92
CA SER A 328 -20.32 7.01 7.70
C SER A 328 -21.42 7.91 7.10
N MET A 329 -21.05 8.82 6.19
CA MET A 329 -21.92 9.84 5.61
C MET A 329 -22.48 9.42 4.25
N LYS A 330 -23.47 8.54 4.24
CA LYS A 330 -24.11 7.99 3.01
C LYS A 330 -25.22 8.88 2.46
N THR A 331 -25.55 8.70 1.17
CA THR A 331 -26.69 9.36 0.53
C THR A 331 -28.00 8.84 1.14
N GLY A 332 -28.81 9.71 1.73
CA GLY A 332 -30.13 9.37 2.28
C GLY A 332 -30.24 9.43 3.80
N ASP A 333 -29.16 9.74 4.52
CA ASP A 333 -29.15 9.81 5.99
C ASP A 333 -29.25 11.25 6.52
N SER A 334 -30.24 12.02 6.03
CA SER A 334 -30.61 13.29 6.65
C SER A 334 -31.48 13.01 7.86
N GLY A 335 -30.89 12.56 8.96
CA GLY A 335 -31.54 12.56 10.26
C GLY A 335 -31.61 11.23 11.00
N GLN A 336 -30.52 10.52 11.13
CA GLN A 336 -30.44 9.51 12.18
C GLN A 336 -29.05 9.47 12.80
N THR A 337 -29.01 9.66 14.11
CA THR A 337 -27.85 9.57 14.98
C THR A 337 -27.18 8.20 14.84
N GLY A 338 -25.94 8.24 14.44
CA GLY A 338 -24.85 7.28 14.55
C GLY A 338 -25.17 5.82 14.86
N THR A 339 -25.17 4.99 13.83
CA THR A 339 -24.68 3.62 13.99
C THR A 339 -23.21 3.62 13.65
N SER A 340 -22.39 3.12 14.57
CA SER A 340 -20.94 2.98 14.47
C SER A 340 -20.56 2.11 13.24
N PRO A 341 -19.44 2.38 12.54
CA PRO A 341 -18.97 1.55 11.40
C PRO A 341 -18.73 0.06 11.71
N SER A 342 -18.95 -0.33 12.97
CA SER A 342 -18.80 -1.72 13.43
C SER A 342 -19.94 -2.67 13.03
N ASP A 343 -20.99 -2.19 12.36
CA ASP A 343 -22.19 -3.01 12.10
C ASP A 343 -22.36 -3.48 10.66
N VAL A 344 -21.45 -3.12 9.73
CA VAL A 344 -21.44 -3.71 8.38
C VAL A 344 -20.58 -4.96 8.39
N THR A 345 -21.24 -6.11 8.41
CA THR A 345 -20.56 -7.39 8.18
C THR A 345 -20.28 -7.52 6.69
N LEU A 346 -19.00 -7.53 6.32
CA LEU A 346 -18.59 -7.89 4.97
C LEU A 346 -18.75 -9.39 4.80
N GLU A 347 -19.39 -9.79 3.72
CA GLU A 347 -19.52 -11.20 3.35
C GLU A 347 -18.58 -11.52 2.16
N PRO A 348 -18.07 -12.74 2.05
CA PRO A 348 -17.18 -13.13 0.96
C PRO A 348 -17.75 -12.88 -0.44
N GLU A 349 -19.06 -12.92 -0.60
CA GLU A 349 -19.79 -12.66 -1.84
C GLU A 349 -19.65 -11.21 -2.32
N ASP A 350 -19.43 -10.27 -1.42
CA ASP A 350 -19.25 -8.85 -1.74
C ASP A 350 -17.99 -8.59 -2.57
N PHE A 351 -17.03 -9.51 -2.52
CA PHE A 351 -15.75 -9.40 -3.21
C PHE A 351 -15.70 -10.08 -4.59
N PHE A 352 -16.76 -10.80 -5.00
CA PHE A 352 -16.71 -11.68 -6.17
C PHE A 352 -16.28 -10.97 -7.47
N GLU A 353 -16.80 -9.78 -7.74
CA GLU A 353 -16.42 -9.05 -8.96
C GLU A 353 -14.98 -8.53 -8.89
N ALA A 354 -14.53 -8.08 -7.73
CA ALA A 354 -13.13 -7.68 -7.52
C ALA A 354 -12.19 -8.89 -7.63
N ASP A 355 -12.60 -10.03 -7.13
CA ASP A 355 -11.83 -11.28 -7.18
C ASP A 355 -11.66 -11.81 -8.59
N LYS A 356 -12.67 -11.68 -9.47
CA LYS A 356 -12.53 -12.02 -10.89
C LYS A 356 -11.40 -11.24 -11.53
N ILE A 357 -11.27 -9.97 -11.19
CA ILE A 357 -10.25 -9.08 -11.73
C ILE A 357 -8.86 -9.46 -11.21
N LEU A 358 -8.74 -9.73 -9.91
CA LEU A 358 -7.49 -10.17 -9.29
C LEU A 358 -7.02 -11.52 -9.86
N ALA A 359 -7.94 -12.45 -10.05
CA ALA A 359 -7.67 -13.74 -10.66
C ALA A 359 -7.25 -13.61 -12.12
N ALA A 360 -7.94 -12.77 -12.90
CA ALA A 360 -7.60 -12.50 -14.30
C ALA A 360 -6.20 -11.90 -14.47
N ALA A 361 -5.74 -11.05 -13.53
CA ALA A 361 -4.37 -10.55 -13.50
C ALA A 361 -3.32 -11.67 -13.34
N SER A 362 -3.75 -12.83 -12.81
CA SER A 362 -2.96 -14.06 -12.69
C SER A 362 -3.28 -15.10 -13.77
N ASN A 363 -3.96 -14.69 -14.86
CA ASN A 363 -4.45 -15.54 -15.96
C ASN A 363 -5.47 -16.62 -15.51
N ILE A 364 -6.29 -16.31 -14.52
CA ILE A 364 -7.32 -17.22 -13.99
C ILE A 364 -8.69 -16.61 -14.28
N ASP A 365 -9.57 -17.37 -14.95
CA ASP A 365 -10.96 -17.01 -15.18
C ASP A 365 -11.85 -17.67 -14.10
N LEU A 366 -12.40 -16.89 -13.20
CA LEU A 366 -13.29 -17.35 -12.14
C LEU A 366 -14.73 -17.64 -12.61
N SER A 367 -15.08 -17.45 -13.88
CA SER A 367 -16.45 -17.72 -14.38
C SER A 367 -16.86 -19.20 -14.20
N GLY A 368 -15.88 -20.10 -14.22
CA GLY A 368 -16.04 -21.53 -13.97
C GLY A 368 -15.99 -21.95 -12.50
N TYR A 369 -16.01 -21.01 -11.56
CA TYR A 369 -15.83 -21.28 -10.13
C TYR A 369 -17.06 -20.88 -9.30
N THR A 370 -17.15 -21.45 -8.11
CA THR A 370 -18.12 -21.07 -7.08
C THR A 370 -17.35 -20.74 -5.81
N LEU A 371 -17.79 -19.69 -5.11
CA LEU A 371 -17.25 -19.34 -3.79
C LEU A 371 -17.52 -20.51 -2.83
N PHE A 372 -16.48 -20.93 -2.11
CA PHE A 372 -16.55 -21.95 -1.08
C PHE A 372 -16.81 -21.28 0.27
N ASN A 373 -18.03 -21.45 0.78
CA ASN A 373 -18.42 -20.91 2.07
C ASN A 373 -17.83 -21.77 3.19
N TRP A 374 -17.04 -21.16 4.05
CA TRP A 374 -16.46 -21.79 5.22
C TRP A 374 -16.92 -21.08 6.50
N GLU A 375 -17.24 -21.88 7.50
CA GLU A 375 -17.59 -21.37 8.81
C GLU A 375 -16.33 -20.92 9.57
N ARG A 376 -16.42 -19.80 10.28
CA ARG A 376 -15.33 -19.26 11.08
C ARG A 376 -15.50 -19.50 12.56
N VAL A 377 -14.39 -19.52 13.27
CA VAL A 377 -14.33 -19.38 14.73
C VAL A 377 -13.53 -18.13 15.05
N ASP A 378 -14.18 -17.20 15.73
CA ASP A 378 -13.60 -15.93 16.11
C ASP A 378 -12.65 -16.12 17.30
N ASN A 379 -11.62 -15.28 17.36
CA ASN A 379 -10.64 -15.29 18.44
C ASN A 379 -10.03 -16.69 18.68
N ALA A 380 -9.74 -17.40 17.62
CA ALA A 380 -9.24 -18.77 17.65
C ALA A 380 -8.19 -19.02 16.57
N TYR A 381 -7.43 -20.08 16.71
CA TYR A 381 -6.54 -20.56 15.65
C TYR A 381 -6.40 -22.09 15.68
N TRP A 382 -6.15 -22.66 14.53
CA TRP A 382 -5.75 -24.04 14.41
C TRP A 382 -4.28 -24.18 14.83
N TYR A 383 -4.05 -25.13 15.72
CA TYR A 383 -2.72 -25.47 16.18
C TYR A 383 -2.45 -26.96 15.94
N CYS A 384 -1.48 -27.22 15.10
CA CYS A 384 -1.04 -28.58 14.82
C CYS A 384 0.09 -28.98 15.74
N THR A 385 -0.20 -29.77 16.77
CA THR A 385 0.83 -30.50 17.52
C THR A 385 0.87 -31.97 17.09
N LYS A 386 2.02 -32.62 17.23
CA LYS A 386 2.12 -34.06 17.04
C LYS A 386 1.06 -34.77 17.89
N GLY A 387 0.02 -35.29 17.25
CA GLY A 387 -0.97 -36.18 17.86
C GLY A 387 -2.32 -35.55 18.24
N SER A 388 -2.58 -34.26 18.03
CA SER A 388 -3.93 -33.71 18.22
C SER A 388 -4.19 -32.54 17.28
N SER A 389 -5.34 -32.55 16.63
CA SER A 389 -5.89 -31.39 15.94
C SER A 389 -6.86 -30.69 16.88
N LEU A 390 -6.55 -29.48 17.31
CA LEU A 390 -7.39 -28.73 18.21
C LEU A 390 -7.54 -27.29 17.71
N VAL A 391 -8.78 -26.84 17.65
CA VAL A 391 -9.11 -25.43 17.66
C VAL A 391 -8.92 -24.95 19.08
N TYR A 392 -8.02 -23.98 19.30
CA TYR A 392 -7.85 -23.35 20.58
C TYR A 392 -8.63 -22.04 20.61
N PRO A 393 -9.77 -21.98 21.33
CA PRO A 393 -10.33 -20.69 21.69
C PRO A 393 -9.34 -19.96 22.60
N ALA A 394 -9.17 -18.69 22.38
CA ALA A 394 -8.30 -17.87 23.20
C ALA A 394 -8.84 -17.75 24.61
N SER A 395 -8.20 -18.36 25.56
CA SER A 395 -8.66 -18.30 26.94
C SER A 395 -8.05 -17.19 27.78
N SER A 396 -7.06 -16.42 27.33
CA SER A 396 -6.51 -15.36 28.18
C SER A 396 -5.41 -14.45 27.64
N ALA A 397 -4.96 -14.52 26.43
CA ALA A 397 -3.82 -13.71 26.01
C ALA A 397 -4.15 -12.76 24.86
N SER A 398 -3.68 -11.52 24.96
CA SER A 398 -3.79 -10.44 23.96
C SER A 398 -3.33 -10.79 22.53
N THR A 399 -2.62 -11.90 22.36
CA THR A 399 -2.16 -12.41 21.07
C THR A 399 -3.23 -13.10 20.24
N TYR A 400 -4.38 -13.43 20.77
CA TYR A 400 -5.44 -14.18 20.08
C TYR A 400 -6.46 -13.28 19.38
N ASN A 401 -6.63 -12.05 19.83
CA ASN A 401 -7.46 -11.05 19.17
C ASN A 401 -7.02 -10.73 17.73
N GLN A 402 -6.02 -11.40 17.22
CA GLN A 402 -5.41 -11.17 15.92
C GLN A 402 -5.77 -12.21 14.86
N ASN A 403 -6.58 -13.22 15.20
CA ASN A 403 -6.85 -14.33 14.29
C ASN A 403 -8.33 -14.73 14.28
N VAL A 404 -8.80 -15.15 13.11
CA VAL A 404 -9.95 -16.03 12.93
C VAL A 404 -9.49 -17.32 12.29
N CYS A 405 -10.22 -18.39 12.44
CA CYS A 405 -9.91 -19.66 11.76
C CYS A 405 -11.18 -20.33 11.23
N THR A 406 -10.99 -21.31 10.33
CA THR A 406 -12.08 -22.17 9.89
C THR A 406 -12.60 -23.02 11.05
N ALA A 407 -13.93 -23.23 11.12
CA ALA A 407 -14.56 -24.01 12.18
C ALA A 407 -14.21 -25.50 12.11
N GLU A 408 -13.92 -25.99 10.92
CA GLU A 408 -13.64 -27.42 10.69
C GLU A 408 -12.49 -27.66 9.71
N LEU A 409 -12.13 -28.92 9.55
CA LEU A 409 -11.19 -29.38 8.54
C LEU A 409 -11.93 -29.65 7.23
N TYR A 410 -11.44 -29.10 6.14
CA TYR A 410 -11.96 -29.32 4.80
C TYR A 410 -11.12 -30.35 4.04
N SER A 411 -11.80 -31.26 3.38
CA SER A 411 -11.18 -32.31 2.61
C SER A 411 -10.67 -31.81 1.25
N ARG A 412 -9.74 -32.55 0.68
CA ARG A 412 -9.28 -32.35 -0.70
C ARG A 412 -10.41 -32.46 -1.73
N THR A 413 -11.53 -33.13 -1.38
CA THR A 413 -12.72 -33.18 -2.24
C THR A 413 -13.52 -31.88 -2.18
N GLN A 414 -13.58 -31.25 -1.02
CA GLN A 414 -14.28 -29.98 -0.83
C GLN A 414 -13.48 -28.80 -1.42
N ILE A 415 -12.15 -28.85 -1.31
CA ILE A 415 -11.23 -27.85 -1.89
C ILE A 415 -10.28 -28.60 -2.85
N PRO A 416 -10.74 -28.95 -4.08
CA PRO A 416 -9.95 -29.76 -5.00
C PRO A 416 -8.76 -28.99 -5.60
N VAL A 417 -7.86 -29.76 -6.22
CA VAL A 417 -6.84 -29.17 -7.11
C VAL A 417 -7.52 -28.32 -8.19
N GLY A 418 -6.96 -27.20 -8.50
CA GLY A 418 -7.55 -26.18 -9.35
C GLY A 418 -8.34 -25.11 -8.58
N SER A 419 -8.62 -25.29 -7.28
CA SER A 419 -9.21 -24.23 -6.46
C SER A 419 -8.29 -23.01 -6.37
N VAL A 420 -8.89 -21.84 -6.20
CA VAL A 420 -8.19 -20.54 -6.13
C VAL A 420 -8.40 -19.93 -4.75
N ILE A 421 -7.33 -19.58 -4.08
CA ILE A 421 -7.36 -18.82 -2.82
C ILE A 421 -7.00 -17.40 -3.14
N ILE A 422 -7.82 -16.46 -2.66
CA ILE A 422 -7.56 -15.01 -2.74
C ILE A 422 -7.49 -14.47 -1.31
N CYS A 423 -6.39 -13.78 -1.01
CA CYS A 423 -6.19 -13.09 0.25
C CYS A 423 -5.85 -11.63 -0.02
N ASP A 424 -6.57 -10.72 0.60
CA ASP A 424 -6.46 -9.29 0.33
C ASP A 424 -5.16 -8.68 0.85
N SER A 425 -4.80 -7.53 0.29
CA SER A 425 -3.70 -6.71 0.77
C SER A 425 -3.92 -6.32 2.25
N GLY A 426 -2.86 -6.34 3.04
CA GLY A 426 -2.95 -6.10 4.48
C GLY A 426 -3.37 -7.34 5.30
N TRP A 427 -3.65 -8.48 4.64
CA TRP A 427 -4.01 -9.73 5.28
C TRP A 427 -3.04 -10.85 4.94
N GLN A 428 -3.07 -11.89 5.74
CA GLN A 428 -2.28 -13.09 5.55
C GLN A 428 -3.04 -14.30 6.08
N TYR A 429 -2.77 -15.45 5.51
CA TYR A 429 -3.34 -16.70 5.97
C TYR A 429 -2.27 -17.77 6.13
N ARG A 430 -2.57 -18.78 6.92
CA ARG A 430 -1.72 -19.97 7.05
C ARG A 430 -2.58 -21.22 6.89
N PRO A 431 -2.34 -22.01 5.82
CA PRO A 431 -2.97 -23.29 5.68
C PRO A 431 -2.31 -24.28 6.66
N GLU A 432 -3.11 -24.95 7.44
CA GLU A 432 -2.69 -26.09 8.26
C GLU A 432 -3.18 -27.35 7.56
N LYS A 433 -2.35 -28.39 7.47
CA LYS A 433 -2.65 -29.55 6.64
C LYS A 433 -2.46 -30.86 7.40
N TRP A 434 -3.34 -31.85 7.13
CA TRP A 434 -3.33 -33.16 7.76
C TRP A 434 -3.36 -34.28 6.74
N LEU A 435 -2.77 -35.42 7.13
CA LEU A 435 -2.90 -36.69 6.42
C LEU A 435 -4.32 -37.26 6.54
N GLU A 436 -4.64 -38.30 5.76
CA GLU A 436 -5.95 -38.97 5.74
C GLU A 436 -6.41 -39.38 7.15
N SER A 437 -5.51 -39.83 7.99
CA SER A 437 -5.82 -40.24 9.36
C SER A 437 -6.24 -39.14 10.29
N LYS A 438 -6.03 -37.85 9.94
CA LYS A 438 -6.18 -36.69 10.81
C LYS A 438 -5.37 -36.75 12.13
N ALA A 439 -4.56 -37.79 12.31
CA ALA A 439 -3.87 -38.08 13.57
C ALA A 439 -2.62 -37.22 13.80
N ALA A 440 -2.08 -36.61 12.73
CA ALA A 440 -0.94 -35.71 12.83
C ALA A 440 -0.98 -34.70 11.70
N ALA A 441 -0.76 -33.44 11.99
CA ALA A 441 -0.44 -32.46 10.97
C ALA A 441 0.91 -32.81 10.33
N SER A 442 0.91 -32.94 9.03
CA SER A 442 2.15 -33.27 8.32
C SER A 442 2.92 -32.06 7.87
N SER A 443 2.26 -30.91 7.76
CA SER A 443 2.86 -29.70 7.26
C SER A 443 2.26 -28.47 7.93
N ARG A 444 3.14 -27.58 8.40
CA ARG A 444 2.81 -26.26 8.91
C ARG A 444 3.60 -25.23 8.08
N PRO A 445 3.11 -24.87 6.89
CA PRO A 445 3.77 -23.88 6.08
C PRO A 445 3.79 -22.53 6.80
N GLY A 446 4.68 -21.63 6.39
CA GLY A 446 4.68 -20.25 6.86
C GLY A 446 3.38 -19.53 6.53
N MET A 447 3.24 -18.31 7.07
CA MET A 447 2.17 -17.41 6.65
C MET A 447 2.32 -17.10 5.16
N VAL A 448 1.21 -17.13 4.45
CA VAL A 448 1.11 -16.71 3.05
C VAL A 448 0.58 -15.29 3.06
N SER A 449 1.33 -14.37 2.47
CA SER A 449 0.92 -12.98 2.30
C SER A 449 -0.26 -12.87 1.31
N SER A 450 -0.84 -11.68 1.21
CA SER A 450 -1.87 -11.35 0.23
C SER A 450 -1.53 -11.77 -1.20
N GLY A 451 -2.55 -12.09 -1.98
CA GLY A 451 -2.42 -12.47 -3.38
C GLY A 451 -3.35 -13.60 -3.81
N VAL A 452 -3.13 -14.08 -5.02
CA VAL A 452 -3.89 -15.16 -5.65
C VAL A 452 -3.03 -16.42 -5.70
N VAL A 453 -3.54 -17.53 -5.18
CA VAL A 453 -2.86 -18.83 -5.15
C VAL A 453 -3.77 -19.89 -5.77
N VAL A 454 -3.29 -20.59 -6.80
CA VAL A 454 -3.95 -21.77 -7.34
C VAL A 454 -3.49 -23.00 -6.56
N ILE A 455 -4.45 -23.76 -6.08
CA ILE A 455 -4.18 -25.03 -5.38
C ILE A 455 -3.82 -26.10 -6.42
N ASP A 456 -2.60 -26.56 -6.39
CA ASP A 456 -2.09 -27.64 -7.23
C ASP A 456 -1.80 -28.92 -6.41
N GLU A 457 -1.30 -29.94 -7.07
CA GLU A 457 -0.88 -31.18 -6.42
C GLU A 457 0.23 -30.97 -5.39
N ALA A 458 1.15 -30.05 -5.66
CA ALA A 458 2.26 -29.72 -4.76
C ALA A 458 1.74 -28.99 -3.51
N TRP A 459 0.72 -28.17 -3.66
CA TRP A 459 0.08 -27.50 -2.52
C TRP A 459 -0.51 -28.51 -1.53
N TRP A 460 -1.20 -29.51 -2.02
CA TRP A 460 -1.74 -30.60 -1.20
C TRP A 460 -0.64 -31.55 -0.69
N GLY A 461 0.33 -31.91 -1.53
CA GLY A 461 1.30 -32.94 -1.25
C GLY A 461 0.59 -34.27 -0.89
N SER A 462 0.99 -34.90 0.21
CA SER A 462 0.36 -36.13 0.73
C SER A 462 -0.82 -35.83 1.69
N ASN A 463 -1.26 -34.60 1.82
CA ASN A 463 -2.32 -34.25 2.75
C ASN A 463 -3.70 -34.44 2.14
N ALA A 464 -4.67 -34.77 2.97
CA ALA A 464 -6.06 -35.00 2.59
C ALA A 464 -7.03 -33.97 3.19
N TRP A 465 -6.58 -33.22 4.20
CA TRP A 465 -7.37 -32.25 4.93
C TRP A 465 -6.60 -30.94 5.14
N CYS A 466 -7.31 -29.83 5.15
CA CYS A 466 -6.75 -28.52 5.47
C CYS A 466 -7.71 -27.68 6.32
N ALA A 467 -7.15 -26.69 6.98
CA ALA A 467 -7.84 -25.59 7.65
C ALA A 467 -7.03 -24.32 7.49
N PHE A 468 -7.62 -23.17 7.75
CA PHE A 468 -6.96 -21.87 7.55
C PHE A 468 -7.02 -21.05 8.83
N ASN A 469 -5.93 -20.35 9.10
CA ASN A 469 -5.87 -19.24 10.04
C ASN A 469 -5.69 -17.95 9.26
N VAL A 470 -6.47 -16.92 9.60
CA VAL A 470 -6.42 -15.59 8.95
C VAL A 470 -6.07 -14.54 9.99
N SER A 471 -5.20 -13.62 9.63
CA SER A 471 -4.82 -12.47 10.46
C SER A 471 -4.44 -11.28 9.60
N SER A 472 -4.44 -10.07 10.18
CA SER A 472 -3.86 -8.90 9.53
C SER A 472 -2.35 -9.05 9.33
N SER A 473 -1.78 -8.27 8.42
CA SER A 473 -0.34 -8.20 8.17
C SER A 473 0.12 -6.73 8.05
N PRO A 474 0.86 -6.17 9.02
CA PRO A 474 1.31 -6.79 10.27
C PRO A 474 0.16 -7.17 11.21
N LYS A 475 0.41 -8.11 12.11
CA LYS A 475 -0.62 -8.57 13.05
C LYS A 475 -1.04 -7.45 14.00
N THR A 476 -2.34 -7.15 14.00
CA THR A 476 -2.98 -6.16 14.88
C THR A 476 -4.16 -6.79 15.60
N ASP A 477 -4.73 -6.11 16.57
CA ASP A 477 -5.97 -6.52 17.21
C ASP A 477 -7.12 -6.34 16.20
N ILE A 478 -7.83 -7.43 15.90
CA ILE A 478 -8.99 -7.47 14.99
C ILE A 478 -10.28 -7.81 15.73
N SER A 479 -10.28 -7.76 17.08
CA SER A 479 -11.42 -8.16 17.92
C SER A 479 -12.67 -7.31 17.67
N ALA A 480 -12.52 -6.10 17.18
CA ALA A 480 -13.63 -5.23 16.85
C ALA A 480 -14.48 -5.75 15.67
N ASN A 481 -13.87 -6.53 14.75
CA ASN A 481 -14.58 -7.06 13.59
C ASN A 481 -13.98 -8.35 13.03
N PHE A 482 -14.15 -9.46 13.71
CA PHE A 482 -13.70 -10.78 13.24
C PHE A 482 -14.41 -11.24 11.96
N ALA A 483 -15.66 -10.81 11.71
CA ALA A 483 -16.40 -11.14 10.50
C ALA A 483 -15.69 -10.59 9.27
N ASN A 484 -15.35 -9.32 9.28
CA ASN A 484 -14.61 -8.69 8.19
C ASN A 484 -13.25 -9.35 7.97
N ALA A 485 -12.56 -9.75 9.05
CA ALA A 485 -11.29 -10.47 8.92
C ALA A 485 -11.44 -11.77 8.13
N ALA A 486 -12.50 -12.53 8.36
CA ALA A 486 -12.77 -13.77 7.63
C ALA A 486 -13.04 -13.52 6.13
N ALA A 487 -13.76 -12.45 5.79
CA ALA A 487 -14.08 -12.09 4.41
C ALA A 487 -12.83 -11.76 3.55
N HIS A 488 -11.70 -11.47 4.17
CA HIS A 488 -10.44 -11.22 3.45
C HIS A 488 -9.69 -12.49 3.00
N LEU A 489 -10.21 -13.68 3.29
CA LEU A 489 -9.76 -14.95 2.71
C LEU A 489 -10.90 -15.62 1.98
N ARG A 490 -10.88 -15.64 0.66
CA ARG A 490 -11.89 -16.26 -0.17
C ARG A 490 -11.29 -17.47 -0.90
N ILE A 491 -12.07 -18.53 -1.01
CA ILE A 491 -11.69 -19.77 -1.66
C ILE A 491 -12.71 -20.07 -2.75
N TYR A 492 -12.26 -20.17 -3.96
CA TYR A 492 -13.09 -20.51 -5.12
C TYR A 492 -12.81 -21.93 -5.57
N VAL A 493 -13.84 -22.74 -5.65
CA VAL A 493 -13.74 -24.12 -6.12
C VAL A 493 -14.32 -24.25 -7.53
N PRO A 494 -13.74 -25.09 -8.41
CA PRO A 494 -14.29 -25.33 -9.74
C PRO A 494 -15.74 -25.81 -9.64
N LYS A 495 -16.61 -25.30 -10.51
CA LYS A 495 -17.96 -25.84 -10.68
C LYS A 495 -17.87 -27.28 -11.20
N SER A 496 -18.62 -28.17 -10.59
CA SER A 496 -18.72 -29.60 -10.99
C SER A 496 -19.39 -29.77 -12.36
#